data_e9d3b39833d4c71d7f344c1b784ce99e
#
_entry.id   e9d3b39833d4c71d7f344c1b784ce99e
#
_cell.length_a   1.000
_cell.length_b   1.000
_cell.length_c   1.000
_cell.angle_alpha   90.00
_cell.angle_beta   90.00
_cell.angle_gamma   90.00
#
_symmetry.space_group_name_H-M   'P 1'
#
loop_
_entity.id
_entity.type
_entity.pdbx_description
1 polymer ?
#
loop_
_entity_poly.entity_id
_entity_poly.type
_entity_poly.pdbx_seq_one_letter_code
_entity_poly.pdbx_strand_id
1 'polypeptide(L)'
;MESADLSRLQFAVTALYHFIFVPLTLGLVVIVAMMETVYVVTREEIWKKITKFWGLLFGINFAMGVATGITMEFQFGTNWSYYAHYVGDIFGVPLAIEGMMAFFFEAAFIGLFFFGWDRLSPKKHLMVTWILAFGTSMSAFWILVANGWMQDPVGSFFNPDTMRMELSSLYKVVMSPMAQCKFVHTLNAGYLTGAAFVTAISLYYLKRGRNVDVARRSLWVSSTFGLFAALCVILLGDESGYTVGHSQKMKLAAIEGAWRAEEPPAGLTLFGWPNMKTQTTDYAVKIPYLMGILVTRSLDTKILGVHDLVERGVSRIKKGMIAYNALQLYRESPANEEALNLVKTYEKYLGYALLLKRHVPSVKDATAFDIQRAAEDLIPNVPVIFWCFRIMVGCGFALLLFFALTARWVWRDTLYQKPLFLSFGTWIWPLPWLASFSGWIVAEHGRQPWAIDKILPTHYGASTLPASFVVFTLCGFILLYAVLLVVDVFLMLKYIKLGPDYVADPAPSQTHQTS
;
A
#
# COMPACT_ATOMS: atom_id res chain seq x y z
N MET A 1 19.00 18.34 6.74
CA MET A 1 17.63 17.80 6.79
C MET A 1 17.13 17.93 8.21
N GLU A 2 15.92 18.41 8.38
CA GLU A 2 15.25 18.45 9.67
C GLU A 2 14.97 17.02 10.17
N SER A 3 14.86 16.84 11.49
CA SER A 3 14.59 15.52 12.11
C SER A 3 13.29 14.89 11.56
N ALA A 4 12.26 15.69 11.30
CA ALA A 4 11.01 15.24 10.72
C ALA A 4 11.18 14.68 9.29
N ASP A 5 12.03 15.30 8.47
CA ASP A 5 12.31 14.79 7.11
C ASP A 5 13.06 13.46 7.14
N LEU A 6 14.01 13.32 8.09
CA LEU A 6 14.73 12.07 8.29
C LEU A 6 13.80 10.96 8.80
N SER A 7 12.91 11.26 9.75
CA SER A 7 11.90 10.31 10.24
C SER A 7 10.94 9.88 9.12
N ARG A 8 10.56 10.82 8.24
CA ARG A 8 9.75 10.52 7.05
C ARG A 8 10.49 9.61 6.07
N LEU A 9 11.77 9.89 5.81
CA LEU A 9 12.62 9.04 4.96
C LEU A 9 12.76 7.64 5.56
N GLN A 10 13.03 7.53 6.86
CA GLN A 10 13.13 6.25 7.56
C GLN A 10 11.84 5.43 7.41
N PHE A 11 10.69 6.04 7.68
CA PHE A 11 9.41 5.36 7.54
C PHE A 11 9.13 4.93 6.09
N ALA A 12 9.43 5.78 5.11
CA ALA A 12 9.26 5.45 3.70
C ALA A 12 10.13 4.27 3.26
N VAL A 13 11.41 4.25 3.67
CA VAL A 13 12.34 3.15 3.36
C VAL A 13 11.87 1.85 4.01
N THR A 14 11.51 1.88 5.29
CA THR A 14 11.06 0.67 6.00
C THR A 14 9.71 0.15 5.48
N ALA A 15 8.78 1.04 5.13
CA ALA A 15 7.48 0.67 4.58
C ALA A 15 7.60 0.03 3.18
N LEU A 16 8.38 0.64 2.29
CA LEU A 16 8.60 0.08 0.95
C LEU A 16 9.34 -1.26 1.03
N TYR A 17 10.29 -1.38 1.97
CA TYR A 17 10.99 -2.64 2.18
C TYR A 17 10.05 -3.74 2.72
N HIS A 18 9.24 -3.46 3.73
CA HIS A 18 8.23 -4.40 4.23
C HIS A 18 7.27 -4.81 3.12
N PHE A 19 6.95 -3.91 2.22
CA PHE A 19 6.06 -4.17 1.09
C PHE A 19 6.70 -5.05 -0.02
N ILE A 20 7.96 -5.48 0.11
CA ILE A 20 8.52 -6.56 -0.70
C ILE A 20 7.83 -7.89 -0.34
N PHE A 21 7.55 -8.13 0.94
CA PHE A 21 7.04 -9.40 1.45
C PHE A 21 5.51 -9.48 1.46
N VAL A 22 4.83 -8.37 1.82
CA VAL A 22 3.38 -8.34 2.02
C VAL A 22 2.58 -8.80 0.80
N PRO A 23 2.76 -8.24 -0.42
CA PRO A 23 1.95 -8.62 -1.56
C PRO A 23 2.20 -10.07 -1.98
N LEU A 24 3.43 -10.58 -1.82
CA LEU A 24 3.74 -11.97 -2.09
C LEU A 24 3.07 -12.91 -1.08
N THR A 25 3.09 -12.57 0.21
CA THR A 25 2.39 -13.33 1.26
C THR A 25 0.91 -13.45 0.95
N LEU A 26 0.22 -12.32 0.69
CA LEU A 26 -1.21 -12.28 0.39
C LEU A 26 -1.59 -13.11 -0.83
N GLY A 27 -0.81 -13.02 -1.90
CA GLY A 27 -1.09 -13.76 -3.14
C GLY A 27 -0.75 -15.22 -3.04
N LEU A 28 0.40 -15.55 -2.45
CA LEU A 28 0.90 -16.91 -2.44
C LEU A 28 0.08 -17.82 -1.52
N VAL A 29 -0.38 -17.35 -0.35
CA VAL A 29 -1.21 -18.16 0.55
C VAL A 29 -2.53 -18.56 -0.09
N VAL A 30 -3.17 -17.69 -0.86
CA VAL A 30 -4.41 -18.00 -1.58
C VAL A 30 -4.16 -19.01 -2.69
N ILE A 31 -3.08 -18.86 -3.45
CA ILE A 31 -2.70 -19.82 -4.49
C ILE A 31 -2.39 -21.20 -3.88
N VAL A 32 -1.71 -21.25 -2.75
CA VAL A 32 -1.45 -22.49 -1.99
C VAL A 32 -2.76 -23.13 -1.54
N ALA A 33 -3.70 -22.34 -1.00
CA ALA A 33 -5.01 -22.85 -0.59
C ALA A 33 -5.84 -23.38 -1.78
N MET A 34 -5.76 -22.73 -2.94
CA MET A 34 -6.39 -23.23 -4.17
C MET A 34 -5.77 -24.57 -4.62
N MET A 35 -4.45 -24.69 -4.61
CA MET A 35 -3.75 -25.92 -4.98
C MET A 35 -4.06 -27.06 -4.01
N GLU A 36 -4.13 -26.76 -2.71
CA GLU A 36 -4.53 -27.74 -1.70
C GLU A 36 -6.00 -28.14 -1.86
N THR A 37 -6.87 -27.22 -2.26
CA THR A 37 -8.27 -27.54 -2.57
C THR A 37 -8.34 -28.60 -3.68
N VAL A 38 -7.54 -28.44 -4.74
CA VAL A 38 -7.47 -29.42 -5.82
C VAL A 38 -6.95 -30.76 -5.29
N TYR A 39 -5.91 -30.78 -4.43
CA TYR A 39 -5.45 -31.99 -3.76
C TYR A 39 -6.57 -32.71 -2.99
N VAL A 40 -7.31 -31.98 -2.18
CA VAL A 40 -8.38 -32.58 -1.34
C VAL A 40 -9.53 -33.13 -2.18
N VAL A 41 -9.81 -32.52 -3.33
CA VAL A 41 -10.86 -32.97 -4.26
C VAL A 41 -10.41 -34.16 -5.10
N THR A 42 -9.22 -34.08 -5.70
CA THR A 42 -8.74 -35.10 -6.66
C THR A 42 -8.01 -36.27 -6.01
N ARG A 43 -7.42 -36.06 -4.83
CA ARG A 43 -6.55 -37.02 -4.12
C ARG A 43 -5.27 -37.37 -4.86
N GLU A 44 -4.89 -36.59 -5.87
CA GLU A 44 -3.63 -36.82 -6.58
C GLU A 44 -2.46 -36.29 -5.73
N GLU A 45 -1.50 -37.18 -5.40
CA GLU A 45 -0.34 -36.85 -4.56
C GLU A 45 0.56 -35.75 -5.14
N ILE A 46 0.53 -35.56 -6.46
CA ILE A 46 1.25 -34.46 -7.10
C ILE A 46 0.78 -33.07 -6.61
N TRP A 47 -0.52 -32.90 -6.33
CA TRP A 47 -1.04 -31.65 -5.80
C TRP A 47 -0.62 -31.40 -4.35
N LYS A 48 -0.48 -32.47 -3.54
CA LYS A 48 0.11 -32.37 -2.20
C LYS A 48 1.55 -31.89 -2.25
N LYS A 49 2.34 -32.46 -3.16
CA LYS A 49 3.72 -32.05 -3.43
C LYS A 49 3.82 -30.58 -3.87
N ILE A 50 2.96 -30.14 -4.78
CA ILE A 50 2.84 -28.76 -5.25
C ILE A 50 2.53 -27.84 -4.08
N THR A 51 1.54 -28.19 -3.26
CA THR A 51 1.12 -27.41 -2.09
C THR A 51 2.26 -27.26 -1.07
N LYS A 52 2.95 -28.36 -0.74
CA LYS A 52 4.11 -28.31 0.17
C LYS A 52 5.23 -27.43 -0.35
N PHE A 53 5.53 -27.49 -1.66
CA PHE A 53 6.58 -26.67 -2.27
C PHE A 53 6.26 -25.17 -2.21
N TRP A 54 5.09 -24.77 -2.69
CA TRP A 54 4.69 -23.36 -2.64
C TRP A 54 4.43 -22.88 -1.22
N GLY A 55 3.94 -23.77 -0.34
CA GLY A 55 3.78 -23.51 1.09
C GLY A 55 5.09 -23.22 1.80
N LEU A 56 6.18 -23.91 1.44
CA LEU A 56 7.51 -23.62 1.99
C LEU A 56 7.99 -22.22 1.56
N LEU A 57 7.86 -21.86 0.28
CA LEU A 57 8.24 -20.54 -0.20
C LEU A 57 7.37 -19.43 0.44
N PHE A 58 6.08 -19.71 0.63
CA PHE A 58 5.19 -18.83 1.40
C PHE A 58 5.71 -18.64 2.83
N GLY A 59 6.08 -19.70 3.53
CA GLY A 59 6.55 -19.61 4.92
C GLY A 59 7.85 -18.84 5.09
N ILE A 60 8.79 -18.95 4.15
CA ILE A 60 10.04 -18.18 4.15
C ILE A 60 9.70 -16.69 4.03
N ASN A 61 8.91 -16.32 3.02
CA ASN A 61 8.49 -14.94 2.80
C ASN A 61 7.67 -14.37 3.96
N PHE A 62 6.76 -15.17 4.53
CA PHE A 62 5.93 -14.80 5.66
C PHE A 62 6.77 -14.45 6.90
N ALA A 63 7.78 -15.25 7.23
CA ALA A 63 8.65 -15.00 8.38
C ALA A 63 9.39 -13.66 8.25
N MET A 64 9.85 -13.32 7.04
CA MET A 64 10.50 -12.01 6.77
C MET A 64 9.48 -10.86 6.83
N GLY A 65 8.28 -11.09 6.32
CA GLY A 65 7.17 -10.13 6.42
C GLY A 65 6.84 -9.77 7.86
N VAL A 66 6.67 -10.77 8.74
CA VAL A 66 6.40 -10.55 10.17
C VAL A 66 7.53 -9.78 10.84
N ALA A 67 8.79 -10.18 10.64
CA ALA A 67 9.93 -9.49 11.25
C ALA A 67 10.02 -8.01 10.87
N THR A 68 9.76 -7.70 9.61
CA THR A 68 9.80 -6.30 9.10
C THR A 68 8.56 -5.50 9.51
N GLY A 69 7.39 -6.13 9.65
CA GLY A 69 6.16 -5.50 10.12
C GLY A 69 6.26 -5.01 11.55
N ILE A 70 6.74 -5.87 12.46
CA ILE A 70 6.95 -5.52 13.88
C ILE A 70 7.82 -4.26 14.01
N THR A 71 8.92 -4.20 13.27
CA THR A 71 9.83 -3.05 13.34
C THR A 71 9.20 -1.75 12.83
N MET A 72 8.24 -1.83 11.89
CA MET A 72 7.48 -0.66 11.44
C MET A 72 6.53 -0.13 12.52
N GLU A 73 5.83 -1.01 13.22
CA GLU A 73 4.91 -0.58 14.27
C GLU A 73 5.62 0.16 15.40
N PHE A 74 6.81 -0.26 15.78
CA PHE A 74 7.61 0.45 16.79
C PHE A 74 7.93 1.89 16.39
N GLN A 75 8.00 2.23 15.11
CA GLN A 75 8.27 3.60 14.68
C GLN A 75 7.16 4.58 15.03
N PHE A 76 5.90 4.13 15.22
CA PHE A 76 4.82 5.00 15.67
C PHE A 76 5.08 5.52 17.09
N GLY A 77 5.65 4.70 17.98
CA GLY A 77 6.02 5.12 19.33
C GLY A 77 7.34 5.91 19.40
N THR A 78 8.29 5.63 18.53
CA THR A 78 9.62 6.26 18.55
C THR A 78 9.71 7.54 17.70
N ASN A 79 9.48 7.43 16.41
CA ASN A 79 9.67 8.53 15.45
C ASN A 79 8.43 9.41 15.26
N TRP A 80 7.24 8.91 15.62
CA TRP A 80 5.95 9.54 15.35
C TRP A 80 5.09 9.65 16.61
N SER A 81 5.71 9.97 17.77
CA SER A 81 5.02 10.01 19.06
C SER A 81 3.92 11.06 19.12
N TYR A 82 4.10 12.23 18.52
CA TYR A 82 3.05 13.26 18.47
C TYR A 82 1.87 12.83 17.60
N TYR A 83 2.13 12.17 16.48
CA TYR A 83 1.09 11.54 15.67
C TYR A 83 0.31 10.51 16.52
N ALA A 84 1.02 9.57 17.15
CA ALA A 84 0.40 8.53 17.96
C ALA A 84 -0.41 9.09 19.14
N HIS A 85 0.07 10.19 19.75
CA HIS A 85 -0.66 10.87 20.82
C HIS A 85 -1.91 11.58 20.30
N TYR A 86 -1.82 12.26 19.16
CA TYR A 86 -2.90 13.10 18.62
C TYR A 86 -4.07 12.29 18.08
N VAL A 87 -3.83 11.10 17.51
CA VAL A 87 -4.86 10.27 16.85
C VAL A 87 -4.95 8.85 17.39
N GLY A 88 -4.31 8.56 18.52
CA GLY A 88 -4.22 7.21 19.09
C GLY A 88 -5.58 6.56 19.36
N ASP A 89 -6.60 7.36 19.67
CA ASP A 89 -7.97 6.87 19.89
C ASP A 89 -8.60 6.26 18.64
N ILE A 90 -8.24 6.77 17.45
CA ILE A 90 -8.80 6.32 16.18
C ILE A 90 -7.87 5.29 15.51
N PHE A 91 -6.59 5.64 15.38
CA PHE A 91 -5.60 4.85 14.68
C PHE A 91 -5.21 3.59 15.47
N GLY A 92 -5.22 3.65 16.80
CA GLY A 92 -4.82 2.56 17.69
C GLY A 92 -5.77 1.36 17.63
N VAL A 93 -7.06 1.56 17.39
CA VAL A 93 -8.04 0.45 17.34
C VAL A 93 -7.77 -0.49 16.16
N PRO A 94 -7.67 -0.03 14.90
CA PRO A 94 -7.29 -0.88 13.78
C PRO A 94 -5.92 -1.56 13.97
N LEU A 95 -4.91 -0.84 14.49
CA LEU A 95 -3.59 -1.41 14.74
C LEU A 95 -3.62 -2.52 15.79
N ALA A 96 -4.36 -2.33 16.89
CA ALA A 96 -4.48 -3.36 17.92
C ALA A 96 -5.15 -4.63 17.41
N ILE A 97 -6.20 -4.48 16.60
CA ILE A 97 -6.87 -5.63 15.98
C ILE A 97 -5.94 -6.30 14.95
N GLU A 98 -5.23 -5.51 14.14
CA GLU A 98 -4.24 -6.02 13.18
C GLU A 98 -3.15 -6.82 13.89
N GLY A 99 -2.55 -6.27 14.96
CA GLY A 99 -1.54 -6.97 15.76
C GLY A 99 -2.05 -8.29 16.35
N MET A 100 -3.30 -8.33 16.85
CA MET A 100 -3.91 -9.58 17.30
C MET A 100 -4.08 -10.59 16.16
N MET A 101 -4.51 -10.16 14.98
CA MET A 101 -4.65 -11.04 13.82
C MET A 101 -3.29 -11.54 13.33
N ALA A 102 -2.29 -10.65 13.19
CA ALA A 102 -0.96 -11.01 12.71
C ALA A 102 -0.19 -11.90 13.70
N PHE A 103 -0.16 -11.55 15.00
CA PHE A 103 0.67 -12.28 15.95
C PHE A 103 0.03 -13.53 16.51
N PHE A 104 -1.21 -13.45 16.94
CA PHE A 104 -1.82 -14.59 17.63
C PHE A 104 -2.51 -15.53 16.65
N PHE A 105 -3.28 -15.00 15.73
CA PHE A 105 -4.07 -15.81 14.83
C PHE A 105 -3.18 -16.44 13.75
N GLU A 106 -2.42 -15.64 13.02
CA GLU A 106 -1.55 -16.14 11.94
C GLU A 106 -0.46 -17.07 12.47
N ALA A 107 0.20 -16.71 13.60
CA ALA A 107 1.23 -17.56 14.21
C ALA A 107 0.70 -18.94 14.62
N ALA A 108 -0.53 -19.02 15.13
CA ALA A 108 -1.14 -20.30 15.48
C ALA A 108 -1.43 -21.15 14.23
N PHE A 109 -1.99 -20.55 13.20
CA PHE A 109 -2.39 -21.29 12.00
C PHE A 109 -1.22 -21.63 11.08
N ILE A 110 -0.14 -20.83 11.03
CA ILE A 110 1.06 -21.18 10.27
C ILE A 110 1.76 -22.41 10.88
N GLY A 111 1.79 -22.51 12.22
CA GLY A 111 2.27 -23.71 12.90
C GLY A 111 1.47 -24.96 12.52
N LEU A 112 0.14 -24.85 12.52
CA LEU A 112 -0.74 -25.95 12.09
C LEU A 112 -0.59 -26.27 10.60
N PHE A 113 -0.35 -25.29 9.74
CA PHE A 113 -0.10 -25.49 8.32
C PHE A 113 1.17 -26.32 8.08
N PHE A 114 2.29 -26.00 8.74
CA PHE A 114 3.54 -26.72 8.54
C PHE A 114 3.58 -28.10 9.22
N PHE A 115 3.08 -28.19 10.45
CA PHE A 115 3.17 -29.40 11.28
C PHE A 115 1.90 -30.25 11.28
N GLY A 116 0.87 -29.83 10.55
CA GLY A 116 -0.43 -30.50 10.50
C GLY A 116 -0.55 -31.63 9.48
N TRP A 117 0.37 -31.74 8.51
CA TRP A 117 0.26 -32.67 7.38
C TRP A 117 0.06 -34.15 7.78
N ASP A 118 0.71 -34.60 8.85
CA ASP A 118 0.63 -35.97 9.34
C ASP A 118 -0.32 -36.10 10.55
N ARG A 119 -0.86 -35.01 11.07
CA ARG A 119 -1.72 -34.96 12.26
C ARG A 119 -3.18 -34.66 11.94
N LEU A 120 -3.44 -33.97 10.84
CA LEU A 120 -4.78 -33.55 10.44
C LEU A 120 -5.25 -34.39 9.23
N SER A 121 -6.56 -34.61 9.16
CA SER A 121 -7.14 -35.12 7.92
C SER A 121 -7.00 -34.08 6.80
N PRO A 122 -6.92 -34.47 5.52
CA PRO A 122 -6.75 -33.54 4.42
C PRO A 122 -7.79 -32.41 4.39
N LYS A 123 -9.04 -32.68 4.75
CA LYS A 123 -10.09 -31.65 4.84
C LYS A 123 -9.83 -30.66 5.97
N LYS A 124 -9.36 -31.13 7.14
CA LYS A 124 -9.03 -30.26 8.26
C LYS A 124 -7.79 -29.41 7.97
N HIS A 125 -6.80 -29.99 7.29
CA HIS A 125 -5.60 -29.24 6.88
C HIS A 125 -5.96 -28.15 5.87
N LEU A 126 -6.77 -28.45 4.86
CA LEU A 126 -7.28 -27.45 3.92
C LEU A 126 -8.04 -26.31 4.62
N MET A 127 -8.84 -26.64 5.65
CA MET A 127 -9.52 -25.62 6.44
C MET A 127 -8.50 -24.69 7.14
N VAL A 128 -7.42 -25.26 7.69
CA VAL A 128 -6.31 -24.47 8.29
C VAL A 128 -5.71 -23.51 7.26
N THR A 129 -5.44 -23.98 6.05
CA THR A 129 -4.84 -23.17 4.98
C THR A 129 -5.76 -22.03 4.54
N TRP A 130 -7.07 -22.27 4.39
CA TRP A 130 -8.03 -21.20 4.07
C TRP A 130 -8.22 -20.22 5.23
N ILE A 131 -8.19 -20.69 6.48
CA ILE A 131 -8.23 -19.83 7.66
C ILE A 131 -6.97 -18.94 7.71
N LEU A 132 -5.81 -19.49 7.39
CA LEU A 132 -4.56 -18.73 7.30
C LEU A 132 -4.64 -17.66 6.19
N ALA A 133 -5.16 -18.00 5.01
CA ALA A 133 -5.36 -17.06 3.91
C ALA A 133 -6.38 -15.95 4.27
N PHE A 134 -7.41 -16.28 5.02
CA PHE A 134 -8.36 -15.30 5.54
C PHE A 134 -7.69 -14.40 6.60
N GLY A 135 -6.92 -14.95 7.53
CA GLY A 135 -6.23 -14.20 8.58
C GLY A 135 -5.26 -13.16 8.00
N THR A 136 -4.40 -13.57 7.05
CA THR A 136 -3.51 -12.65 6.34
C THR A 136 -4.25 -11.53 5.60
N SER A 137 -5.39 -11.86 4.99
CA SER A 137 -6.23 -10.85 4.34
C SER A 137 -6.87 -9.89 5.36
N MET A 138 -7.25 -10.37 6.54
CA MET A 138 -7.82 -9.54 7.62
C MET A 138 -6.76 -8.67 8.29
N SER A 139 -5.53 -9.14 8.46
CA SER A 139 -4.40 -8.30 8.89
C SER A 139 -4.20 -7.13 7.92
N ALA A 140 -4.12 -7.41 6.61
CA ALA A 140 -4.06 -6.36 5.59
C ALA A 140 -5.28 -5.43 5.61
N PHE A 141 -6.48 -5.93 5.89
CA PHE A 141 -7.69 -5.12 6.00
C PHE A 141 -7.57 -4.05 7.07
N TRP A 142 -7.18 -4.42 8.29
CA TRP A 142 -7.15 -3.50 9.42
C TRP A 142 -6.08 -2.42 9.25
N ILE A 143 -4.88 -2.76 8.77
CA ILE A 143 -3.87 -1.72 8.51
C ILE A 143 -4.28 -0.78 7.37
N LEU A 144 -5.02 -1.29 6.37
CA LEU A 144 -5.52 -0.47 5.27
C LEU A 144 -6.76 0.37 5.65
N VAL A 145 -7.54 -0.05 6.64
CA VAL A 145 -8.56 0.79 7.28
C VAL A 145 -7.89 1.98 7.98
N ALA A 146 -6.84 1.75 8.76
CA ALA A 146 -6.06 2.81 9.40
C ALA A 146 -5.46 3.76 8.36
N ASN A 147 -4.82 3.25 7.30
CA ASN A 147 -4.26 4.05 6.22
C ASN A 147 -5.34 4.79 5.41
N GLY A 148 -6.50 4.18 5.18
CA GLY A 148 -7.64 4.80 4.52
C GLY A 148 -8.17 6.01 5.29
N TRP A 149 -8.26 5.88 6.62
CA TRP A 149 -8.63 6.99 7.49
C TRP A 149 -7.61 8.15 7.41
N MET A 150 -6.32 7.87 7.35
CA MET A 150 -5.30 8.93 7.13
C MET A 150 -5.49 9.68 5.82
N GLN A 151 -6.05 9.05 4.80
CA GLN A 151 -6.30 9.63 3.48
C GLN A 151 -7.63 10.41 3.39
N ASP A 152 -8.65 9.96 4.13
CA ASP A 152 -9.96 10.60 4.23
C ASP A 152 -10.53 10.40 5.64
N PRO A 153 -10.25 11.33 6.58
CA PRO A 153 -10.49 11.16 8.01
C PRO A 153 -11.96 11.37 8.37
N VAL A 154 -12.78 10.35 8.14
CA VAL A 154 -14.20 10.31 8.50
C VAL A 154 -14.42 9.56 9.81
N GLY A 155 -15.54 9.81 10.51
CA GLY A 155 -15.91 9.11 11.74
C GLY A 155 -15.10 9.53 12.98
N SER A 156 -14.52 10.74 12.94
CA SER A 156 -13.75 11.34 14.02
C SER A 156 -14.08 12.82 14.16
N PHE A 157 -13.74 13.42 15.29
CA PHE A 157 -13.91 14.84 15.59
C PHE A 157 -12.74 15.33 16.45
N PHE A 158 -12.50 16.64 16.43
CA PHE A 158 -11.50 17.25 17.30
C PHE A 158 -12.11 17.59 18.66
N ASN A 159 -11.50 17.12 19.75
CA ASN A 159 -11.90 17.49 21.11
C ASN A 159 -10.99 18.60 21.64
N PRO A 160 -11.50 19.84 21.85
CA PRO A 160 -10.70 20.95 22.34
C PRO A 160 -10.23 20.81 23.79
N ASP A 161 -10.90 19.97 24.61
CA ASP A 161 -10.53 19.74 26.00
C ASP A 161 -9.32 18.82 26.13
N THR A 162 -9.27 17.77 25.30
CA THR A 162 -8.17 16.80 25.28
C THR A 162 -7.08 17.17 24.27
N MET A 163 -7.35 18.13 23.37
CA MET A 163 -6.49 18.55 22.27
C MET A 163 -6.13 17.40 21.31
N ARG A 164 -7.05 16.44 21.12
CA ARG A 164 -6.88 15.24 20.31
C ARG A 164 -8.03 15.05 19.34
N MET A 165 -7.76 14.24 18.31
CA MET A 165 -8.82 13.64 17.52
C MET A 165 -9.38 12.44 18.26
N GLU A 166 -10.69 12.35 18.36
CA GLU A 166 -11.41 11.27 19.04
C GLU A 166 -12.34 10.53 18.08
N LEU A 167 -12.55 9.25 18.36
CA LEU A 167 -13.39 8.38 17.54
C LEU A 167 -14.87 8.68 17.81
N SER A 168 -15.62 9.08 16.76
CA SER A 168 -17.08 9.22 16.84
C SER A 168 -17.82 7.98 16.35
N SER A 169 -17.26 7.25 15.39
CA SER A 169 -17.89 6.05 14.82
C SER A 169 -16.87 5.15 14.13
N LEU A 170 -16.52 4.03 14.75
CA LEU A 170 -15.68 3.00 14.14
C LEU A 170 -16.31 2.45 12.84
N TYR A 171 -17.64 2.33 12.79
CA TYR A 171 -18.33 1.90 11.58
C TYR A 171 -18.05 2.84 10.39
N LYS A 172 -18.09 4.16 10.57
CA LYS A 172 -17.76 5.13 9.52
C LYS A 172 -16.30 5.04 9.08
N VAL A 173 -15.37 4.79 10.00
CA VAL A 173 -13.95 4.59 9.70
C VAL A 173 -13.76 3.35 8.84
N VAL A 174 -14.30 2.22 9.28
CA VAL A 174 -14.18 0.91 8.61
C VAL A 174 -14.87 0.91 7.25
N MET A 175 -16.09 1.44 7.17
CA MET A 175 -16.89 1.44 5.93
C MET A 175 -16.64 2.66 5.05
N SER A 176 -15.59 3.43 5.32
CA SER A 176 -15.17 4.52 4.46
C SER A 176 -14.90 4.03 3.03
N PRO A 177 -15.42 4.67 1.98
CA PRO A 177 -15.12 4.31 0.60
C PRO A 177 -13.61 4.27 0.32
N MET A 178 -12.85 5.21 0.89
CA MET A 178 -11.39 5.24 0.78
C MET A 178 -10.73 3.98 1.36
N ALA A 179 -11.14 3.56 2.57
CA ALA A 179 -10.60 2.36 3.21
C ALA A 179 -10.93 1.10 2.42
N GLN A 180 -12.18 0.96 1.97
CA GLN A 180 -12.64 -0.20 1.21
C GLN A 180 -11.95 -0.31 -0.16
N CYS A 181 -11.87 0.79 -0.92
CA CYS A 181 -11.18 0.81 -2.20
C CYS A 181 -9.69 0.46 -2.05
N LYS A 182 -9.02 1.02 -1.02
CA LYS A 182 -7.62 0.69 -0.74
C LYS A 182 -7.42 -0.79 -0.42
N PHE A 183 -8.28 -1.36 0.42
CA PHE A 183 -8.20 -2.76 0.78
C PHE A 183 -8.35 -3.68 -0.43
N VAL A 184 -9.45 -3.56 -1.17
CA VAL A 184 -9.71 -4.46 -2.29
C VAL A 184 -8.70 -4.31 -3.43
N HIS A 185 -8.24 -3.08 -3.71
CA HIS A 185 -7.21 -2.83 -4.73
C HIS A 185 -5.86 -3.41 -4.31
N THR A 186 -5.39 -3.16 -3.09
CA THR A 186 -4.10 -3.66 -2.57
C THR A 186 -4.11 -5.19 -2.44
N LEU A 187 -5.22 -5.78 -2.00
CA LEU A 187 -5.37 -7.24 -1.90
C LEU A 187 -5.23 -7.90 -3.29
N ASN A 188 -5.91 -7.36 -4.31
CA ASN A 188 -5.79 -7.88 -5.68
C ASN A 188 -4.40 -7.63 -6.30
N ALA A 189 -3.71 -6.54 -5.95
CA ALA A 189 -2.31 -6.34 -6.31
C ALA A 189 -1.41 -7.42 -5.69
N GLY A 190 -1.67 -7.83 -4.46
CA GLY A 190 -1.03 -8.98 -3.81
C GLY A 190 -1.30 -10.28 -4.55
N TYR A 191 -2.54 -10.54 -4.92
CA TYR A 191 -2.92 -11.73 -5.70
C TYR A 191 -2.18 -11.79 -7.05
N LEU A 192 -2.09 -10.66 -7.73
CA LEU A 192 -1.35 -10.53 -8.98
C LEU A 192 0.15 -10.77 -8.79
N THR A 193 0.71 -10.30 -7.67
CA THR A 193 2.12 -10.51 -7.30
C THR A 193 2.41 -12.00 -7.06
N GLY A 194 1.60 -12.68 -6.26
CA GLY A 194 1.73 -14.13 -6.03
C GLY A 194 1.59 -14.93 -7.32
N ALA A 195 0.62 -14.57 -8.18
CA ALA A 195 0.43 -15.22 -9.46
C ALA A 195 1.65 -15.03 -10.39
N ALA A 196 2.25 -13.84 -10.45
CA ALA A 196 3.44 -13.56 -11.26
C ALA A 196 4.66 -14.33 -10.74
N PHE A 197 4.83 -14.42 -9.43
CA PHE A 197 5.90 -15.18 -8.79
C PHE A 197 5.81 -16.68 -9.13
N VAL A 198 4.64 -17.28 -8.92
CA VAL A 198 4.40 -18.70 -9.23
C VAL A 198 4.58 -18.97 -10.73
N THR A 199 4.05 -18.08 -11.57
CA THR A 199 4.16 -18.20 -13.03
C THR A 199 5.62 -18.11 -13.49
N ALA A 200 6.40 -17.15 -12.99
CA ALA A 200 7.80 -16.97 -13.38
C ALA A 200 8.66 -18.21 -13.05
N ILE A 201 8.51 -18.77 -11.85
CA ILE A 201 9.25 -19.97 -11.43
C ILE A 201 8.79 -21.19 -12.23
N SER A 202 7.50 -21.33 -12.49
CA SER A 202 6.97 -22.43 -13.30
C SER A 202 7.47 -22.37 -14.75
N LEU A 203 7.54 -21.16 -15.34
CA LEU A 203 8.15 -20.96 -16.67
C LEU A 203 9.65 -21.27 -16.68
N TYR A 204 10.36 -20.93 -15.58
CA TYR A 204 11.76 -21.32 -15.41
C TYR A 204 11.93 -22.83 -15.42
N TYR A 205 11.08 -23.59 -14.71
CA TYR A 205 11.11 -25.06 -14.71
C TYR A 205 10.81 -25.65 -16.10
N LEU A 206 9.80 -25.13 -16.80
CA LEU A 206 9.50 -25.57 -18.18
C LEU A 206 10.66 -25.30 -19.12
N LYS A 207 11.27 -24.10 -19.04
CA LYS A 207 12.44 -23.75 -19.87
C LYS A 207 13.64 -24.67 -19.63
N ARG A 208 13.79 -25.18 -18.40
CA ARG A 208 14.87 -26.10 -18.01
C ARG A 208 14.52 -27.57 -18.22
N GLY A 209 13.30 -27.89 -18.63
CA GLY A 209 12.82 -29.27 -18.74
C GLY A 209 12.79 -30.02 -17.38
N ARG A 210 12.69 -29.29 -16.26
CA ARG A 210 12.67 -29.86 -14.89
C ARG A 210 11.30 -29.67 -14.26
N ASN A 211 10.88 -30.68 -13.47
CA ASN A 211 9.60 -30.64 -12.73
C ASN A 211 8.41 -30.21 -13.62
N VAL A 212 8.37 -30.72 -14.85
CA VAL A 212 7.45 -30.28 -15.92
C VAL A 212 5.98 -30.41 -15.48
N ASP A 213 5.60 -31.52 -14.84
CA ASP A 213 4.22 -31.75 -14.40
C ASP A 213 3.81 -30.79 -13.29
N VAL A 214 4.70 -30.52 -12.34
CA VAL A 214 4.48 -29.51 -11.30
C VAL A 214 4.34 -28.13 -11.92
N ALA A 215 5.21 -27.78 -12.86
CA ALA A 215 5.17 -26.48 -13.53
C ALA A 215 3.90 -26.28 -14.35
N ARG A 216 3.44 -27.26 -15.11
CA ARG A 216 2.19 -27.21 -15.90
C ARG A 216 0.97 -26.98 -15.02
N ARG A 217 0.85 -27.76 -13.94
CA ARG A 217 -0.26 -27.67 -12.99
C ARG A 217 -0.24 -26.33 -12.24
N SER A 218 0.94 -25.88 -11.79
CA SER A 218 1.10 -24.57 -11.15
C SER A 218 0.75 -23.43 -12.10
N LEU A 219 1.16 -23.50 -13.38
CA LEU A 219 0.81 -22.52 -14.41
C LEU A 219 -0.69 -22.46 -14.68
N TRP A 220 -1.37 -23.59 -14.67
CA TRP A 220 -2.82 -23.61 -14.88
C TRP A 220 -3.54 -22.80 -13.79
N VAL A 221 -3.18 -22.99 -12.52
CA VAL A 221 -3.75 -22.23 -11.41
C VAL A 221 -3.30 -20.77 -11.45
N SER A 222 -1.97 -20.52 -11.53
CA SER A 222 -1.44 -19.16 -11.39
C SER A 222 -1.76 -18.26 -12.57
N SER A 223 -1.80 -18.77 -13.81
CA SER A 223 -2.12 -17.95 -14.98
C SER A 223 -3.61 -17.57 -15.03
N THR A 224 -4.51 -18.50 -14.67
CA THR A 224 -5.95 -18.24 -14.61
C THR A 224 -6.27 -17.26 -13.48
N PHE A 225 -5.71 -17.49 -12.28
CA PHE A 225 -5.88 -16.60 -11.15
C PHE A 225 -5.25 -15.22 -11.39
N GLY A 226 -4.05 -15.18 -12.02
CA GLY A 226 -3.37 -13.94 -12.37
C GLY A 226 -4.11 -13.12 -13.41
N LEU A 227 -4.76 -13.76 -14.39
CA LEU A 227 -5.63 -13.06 -15.35
C LEU A 227 -6.83 -12.43 -14.65
N PHE A 228 -7.48 -13.17 -13.75
CA PHE A 228 -8.58 -12.65 -12.95
C PHE A 228 -8.13 -11.48 -12.07
N ALA A 229 -7.03 -11.63 -11.33
CA ALA A 229 -6.48 -10.58 -10.47
C ALA A 229 -6.08 -9.33 -11.27
N ALA A 230 -5.52 -9.48 -12.49
CA ALA A 230 -5.16 -8.36 -13.36
C ALA A 230 -6.39 -7.57 -13.82
N LEU A 231 -7.48 -8.24 -14.16
CA LEU A 231 -8.75 -7.59 -14.48
C LEU A 231 -9.32 -6.85 -13.27
N CYS A 232 -9.35 -7.51 -12.12
CA CYS A 232 -9.86 -6.91 -10.88
C CYS A 232 -9.04 -5.68 -10.47
N VAL A 233 -7.70 -5.73 -10.52
CA VAL A 233 -6.86 -4.59 -10.10
C VAL A 233 -7.07 -3.37 -10.98
N ILE A 234 -7.34 -3.52 -12.27
CA ILE A 234 -7.64 -2.41 -13.18
C ILE A 234 -9.01 -1.80 -12.85
N LEU A 235 -10.05 -2.62 -12.71
CA LEU A 235 -11.39 -2.15 -12.36
C LEU A 235 -11.42 -1.45 -10.99
N LEU A 236 -10.76 -2.03 -9.99
CA LEU A 236 -10.65 -1.44 -8.65
C LEU A 236 -9.74 -0.20 -8.62
N GLY A 237 -8.79 -0.11 -9.54
CA GLY A 237 -7.96 1.07 -9.75
C GLY A 237 -8.77 2.26 -10.26
N ASP A 238 -9.72 2.03 -11.16
CA ASP A 238 -10.65 3.04 -11.64
C ASP A 238 -11.52 3.60 -10.49
N GLU A 239 -12.08 2.73 -9.65
CA GLU A 239 -12.86 3.13 -8.47
C GLU A 239 -12.02 3.89 -7.44
N SER A 240 -10.73 3.50 -7.28
CA SER A 240 -9.78 4.23 -6.44
C SER A 240 -9.51 5.64 -6.98
N GLY A 241 -9.40 5.80 -8.30
CA GLY A 241 -9.25 7.08 -8.99
C GLY A 241 -10.47 8.00 -8.75
N TYR A 242 -11.67 7.46 -8.87
CA TYR A 242 -12.93 8.15 -8.57
C TYR A 242 -12.97 8.64 -7.11
N THR A 243 -12.66 7.77 -6.15
CA THR A 243 -12.64 8.11 -4.71
C THR A 243 -11.61 9.20 -4.40
N VAL A 244 -10.41 9.12 -4.96
CA VAL A 244 -9.37 10.17 -4.83
C VAL A 244 -9.82 11.49 -5.44
N GLY A 245 -10.49 11.45 -6.58
CA GLY A 245 -11.05 12.64 -7.25
C GLY A 245 -12.03 13.43 -6.38
N HIS A 246 -12.76 12.74 -5.51
CA HIS A 246 -13.70 13.38 -4.59
C HIS A 246 -13.04 13.92 -3.31
N SER A 247 -12.17 13.12 -2.67
CA SER A 247 -11.59 13.43 -1.36
C SER A 247 -10.29 14.25 -1.44
N GLN A 248 -9.39 13.93 -2.38
CA GLN A 248 -8.01 14.44 -2.46
C GLN A 248 -7.72 15.12 -3.81
N LYS A 249 -8.40 16.21 -4.09
CA LYS A 249 -8.33 16.94 -5.38
C LYS A 249 -6.92 17.38 -5.76
N MET A 250 -6.08 17.79 -4.80
CA MET A 250 -4.69 18.18 -5.06
C MET A 250 -3.85 17.00 -5.55
N LYS A 251 -4.04 15.82 -4.97
CA LYS A 251 -3.40 14.57 -5.44
C LYS A 251 -3.83 14.25 -6.87
N LEU A 252 -5.13 14.37 -7.17
CA LEU A 252 -5.64 14.16 -8.53
C LEU A 252 -4.99 15.13 -9.52
N ALA A 253 -4.96 16.43 -9.21
CA ALA A 253 -4.32 17.44 -10.05
C ALA A 253 -2.83 17.12 -10.29
N ALA A 254 -2.12 16.62 -9.27
CA ALA A 254 -0.73 16.20 -9.39
C ALA A 254 -0.56 14.92 -10.25
N ILE A 255 -1.45 13.95 -10.12
CA ILE A 255 -1.48 12.74 -10.97
C ILE A 255 -1.60 13.13 -12.44
N GLU A 256 -2.44 14.11 -12.77
CA GLU A 256 -2.69 14.56 -14.13
C GLU A 256 -1.68 15.61 -14.64
N GLY A 257 -0.88 16.20 -13.74
CA GLY A 257 -0.04 17.35 -14.07
C GLY A 257 -0.88 18.55 -14.49
N ALA A 258 -2.09 18.67 -13.93
CA ALA A 258 -3.04 19.72 -14.23
C ALA A 258 -2.77 20.96 -13.37
N TRP A 259 -2.03 21.92 -13.89
CA TRP A 259 -1.69 23.17 -13.18
C TRP A 259 -2.84 24.14 -13.11
N ARG A 260 -3.68 24.19 -14.12
CA ARG A 260 -4.89 25.02 -14.21
C ARG A 260 -6.12 24.15 -14.36
N ALA A 261 -7.28 24.70 -14.01
CA ALA A 261 -8.53 24.01 -14.22
C ALA A 261 -8.76 23.64 -15.68
N GLU A 262 -9.30 22.46 -15.90
CA GLU A 262 -9.74 21.98 -17.20
C GLU A 262 -11.26 22.14 -17.33
N GLU A 263 -11.68 22.87 -18.36
CA GLU A 263 -13.08 22.98 -18.71
C GLU A 263 -13.59 21.65 -19.30
N PRO A 264 -14.86 21.33 -19.08
CA PRO A 264 -15.46 20.13 -19.65
C PRO A 264 -15.45 20.18 -21.21
N PRO A 265 -15.25 19.01 -21.85
CA PRO A 265 -14.95 17.69 -21.29
C PRO A 265 -13.44 17.49 -21.06
N ALA A 266 -13.08 17.16 -19.81
CA ALA A 266 -11.68 17.04 -19.41
C ALA A 266 -10.99 15.80 -20.01
N GLY A 267 -9.77 15.97 -20.52
CA GLY A 267 -8.95 14.93 -21.09
C GLY A 267 -8.00 14.28 -20.08
N LEU A 268 -7.80 12.97 -20.17
CA LEU A 268 -6.76 12.25 -19.41
C LEU A 268 -5.39 12.51 -20.03
N THR A 269 -4.44 13.00 -19.26
CA THR A 269 -3.06 13.17 -19.69
C THR A 269 -2.38 11.79 -19.74
N LEU A 270 -2.10 11.27 -20.93
CA LEU A 270 -1.40 10.00 -21.10
C LEU A 270 0.11 10.14 -20.89
N PHE A 271 0.68 11.18 -21.45
CA PHE A 271 2.11 11.49 -21.42
C PHE A 271 2.30 13.01 -21.27
N GLY A 272 3.40 13.43 -20.68
CA GLY A 272 3.78 14.84 -20.52
C GLY A 272 4.98 14.99 -19.61
N TRP A 273 5.53 16.20 -19.53
CA TRP A 273 6.70 16.51 -18.72
C TRP A 273 6.37 17.61 -17.74
N PRO A 274 5.83 17.30 -16.53
CA PRO A 274 5.51 18.30 -15.54
C PRO A 274 6.76 19.01 -15.03
N ASN A 275 6.69 20.34 -14.95
CA ASN A 275 7.78 21.19 -14.48
C ASN A 275 7.32 22.02 -13.26
N MET A 276 7.96 21.78 -12.11
CA MET A 276 7.64 22.49 -10.86
C MET A 276 8.02 23.97 -10.89
N LYS A 277 9.01 24.39 -11.70
CA LYS A 277 9.47 25.79 -11.74
C LYS A 277 8.55 26.65 -12.58
N THR A 278 8.19 26.17 -13.77
CA THR A 278 7.29 26.89 -14.70
C THR A 278 5.83 26.63 -14.38
N GLN A 279 5.53 25.63 -13.58
CA GLN A 279 4.19 25.14 -13.26
C GLN A 279 3.37 24.87 -14.55
N THR A 280 4.01 24.15 -15.47
CA THR A 280 3.43 23.68 -16.75
C THR A 280 3.69 22.19 -16.95
N THR A 281 2.92 21.56 -17.84
CA THR A 281 3.19 20.22 -18.29
C THR A 281 3.49 20.28 -19.78
N ASP A 282 4.77 20.17 -20.11
CA ASP A 282 5.25 20.30 -21.48
C ASP A 282 4.97 19.00 -22.26
N TYR A 283 4.79 19.10 -23.56
CA TYR A 283 4.55 17.96 -24.48
C TYR A 283 3.39 17.04 -24.04
N ALA A 284 2.34 17.62 -23.44
CA ALA A 284 1.21 16.85 -22.94
C ALA A 284 0.40 16.22 -24.09
N VAL A 285 0.29 14.90 -24.08
CA VAL A 285 -0.60 14.12 -24.94
C VAL A 285 -1.80 13.69 -24.12
N LYS A 286 -3.00 14.13 -24.53
CA LYS A 286 -4.24 13.88 -23.81
C LYS A 286 -5.21 13.03 -24.62
N ILE A 287 -5.90 12.11 -23.94
CA ILE A 287 -7.06 11.41 -24.48
C ILE A 287 -8.30 12.21 -24.09
N PRO A 288 -9.00 12.82 -25.06
CA PRO A 288 -10.16 13.66 -24.74
C PRO A 288 -11.27 12.85 -24.06
N TYR A 289 -12.10 13.50 -23.26
CA TYR A 289 -13.27 12.95 -22.54
C TYR A 289 -12.94 11.96 -21.39
N LEU A 290 -11.80 11.26 -21.46
CA LEU A 290 -11.55 10.09 -20.62
C LEU A 290 -11.41 10.47 -19.13
N MET A 291 -10.84 11.63 -18.81
CA MET A 291 -10.69 12.08 -17.41
C MET A 291 -12.07 12.36 -16.76
N GLY A 292 -12.98 13.01 -17.47
CA GLY A 292 -14.34 13.21 -16.99
C GLY A 292 -15.06 11.92 -16.70
N ILE A 293 -14.96 10.93 -17.59
CA ILE A 293 -15.60 9.62 -17.44
C ILE A 293 -15.02 8.88 -16.23
N LEU A 294 -13.70 8.82 -16.07
CA LEU A 294 -13.05 8.03 -15.01
C LEU A 294 -13.22 8.67 -13.62
N VAL A 295 -13.01 9.99 -13.51
CA VAL A 295 -12.89 10.64 -12.20
C VAL A 295 -14.19 11.27 -11.72
N THR A 296 -15.00 11.82 -12.61
CA THR A 296 -16.24 12.52 -12.20
C THR A 296 -17.51 11.78 -12.60
N ARG A 297 -17.38 10.70 -13.38
CA ARG A 297 -18.52 9.98 -13.99
C ARG A 297 -19.44 10.95 -14.78
N SER A 298 -18.89 12.09 -15.23
CA SER A 298 -19.60 13.16 -15.93
C SER A 298 -18.73 13.81 -16.99
N LEU A 299 -19.32 14.23 -18.09
CA LEU A 299 -18.64 14.98 -19.14
C LEU A 299 -18.72 16.50 -18.92
N ASP A 300 -19.55 16.96 -17.97
CA ASP A 300 -19.86 18.37 -17.75
C ASP A 300 -19.20 18.95 -16.49
N THR A 301 -18.42 18.14 -15.77
CA THR A 301 -17.79 18.59 -14.51
C THR A 301 -16.41 19.19 -14.77
N LYS A 302 -16.20 20.42 -14.30
CA LYS A 302 -14.90 21.09 -14.32
C LYS A 302 -13.93 20.42 -13.33
N ILE A 303 -12.73 20.12 -13.78
CA ILE A 303 -11.66 19.57 -12.94
C ILE A 303 -10.71 20.71 -12.56
N LEU A 304 -10.48 20.85 -11.24
CA LEU A 304 -9.64 21.91 -10.70
C LEU A 304 -8.15 21.56 -10.87
N GLY A 305 -7.38 22.57 -11.25
CA GLY A 305 -5.92 22.47 -11.30
C GLY A 305 -5.25 22.86 -9.98
N VAL A 306 -3.93 22.72 -9.95
CA VAL A 306 -3.09 23.03 -8.78
C VAL A 306 -3.30 24.48 -8.31
N HIS A 307 -3.30 25.46 -9.24
CA HIS A 307 -3.45 26.89 -8.91
C HIS A 307 -4.80 27.17 -8.22
N ASP A 308 -5.89 26.64 -8.77
CA ASP A 308 -7.23 26.82 -8.19
C ASP A 308 -7.32 26.22 -6.78
N LEU A 309 -6.60 25.12 -6.54
CA LEU A 309 -6.56 24.45 -5.25
C LEU A 309 -5.68 25.19 -4.24
N VAL A 310 -4.62 25.86 -4.67
CA VAL A 310 -3.81 26.77 -3.83
C VAL A 310 -4.63 27.98 -3.41
N GLU A 311 -5.37 28.63 -4.31
CA GLU A 311 -6.27 29.73 -3.97
C GLU A 311 -7.32 29.32 -2.93
N ARG A 312 -7.91 28.14 -3.10
CA ARG A 312 -8.79 27.55 -2.07
C ARG A 312 -8.06 27.26 -0.77
N GLY A 313 -6.78 26.90 -0.84
CA GLY A 313 -5.88 26.74 0.30
C GLY A 313 -5.74 28.02 1.11
N VAL A 314 -5.51 29.15 0.46
CA VAL A 314 -5.46 30.49 1.09
C VAL A 314 -6.72 30.77 1.91
N SER A 315 -7.90 30.53 1.31
CA SER A 315 -9.18 30.72 2.01
C SER A 315 -9.33 29.78 3.23
N ARG A 316 -8.87 28.53 3.10
CA ARG A 316 -8.92 27.55 4.19
C ARG A 316 -7.94 27.89 5.32
N ILE A 317 -6.74 28.38 5.00
CA ILE A 317 -5.77 28.85 5.99
C ILE A 317 -6.35 30.03 6.78
N LYS A 318 -6.98 31.00 6.14
CA LYS A 318 -7.65 32.14 6.84
C LYS A 318 -8.73 31.65 7.82
N LYS A 319 -9.54 30.65 7.43
CA LYS A 319 -10.52 30.02 8.32
C LYS A 319 -9.85 29.22 9.46
N GLY A 320 -8.74 28.57 9.16
CA GLY A 320 -7.92 27.88 10.15
C GLY A 320 -7.32 28.84 11.19
N MET A 321 -6.91 30.04 10.79
CA MET A 321 -6.46 31.10 11.72
C MET A 321 -7.54 31.49 12.71
N ILE A 322 -8.81 31.60 12.26
CA ILE A 322 -9.95 31.89 13.15
C ILE A 322 -10.09 30.77 14.18
N ALA A 323 -10.12 29.51 13.73
CA ALA A 323 -10.23 28.35 14.62
C ALA A 323 -9.08 28.25 15.61
N TYR A 324 -7.85 28.48 15.15
CA TYR A 324 -6.65 28.42 15.99
C TYR A 324 -6.65 29.50 17.07
N ASN A 325 -6.97 30.75 16.71
CA ASN A 325 -7.05 31.86 17.65
C ASN A 325 -8.18 31.65 18.67
N ALA A 326 -9.34 31.18 18.23
CA ALA A 326 -10.45 30.82 19.12
C ALA A 326 -10.06 29.69 20.08
N LEU A 327 -9.31 28.68 19.60
CA LEU A 327 -8.81 27.59 20.45
C LEU A 327 -7.84 28.08 21.53
N GLN A 328 -6.96 29.06 21.22
CA GLN A 328 -6.10 29.66 22.22
C GLN A 328 -6.90 30.41 23.30
N LEU A 329 -7.90 31.21 22.88
CA LEU A 329 -8.79 31.91 23.81
C LEU A 329 -9.58 30.94 24.71
N TYR A 330 -10.08 29.85 24.13
CA TYR A 330 -10.78 28.80 24.88
C TYR A 330 -9.86 28.14 25.92
N ARG A 331 -8.60 27.86 25.57
CA ARG A 331 -7.61 27.31 26.50
C ARG A 331 -7.27 28.25 27.66
N GLU A 332 -7.23 29.55 27.42
CA GLU A 332 -7.00 30.57 28.45
C GLU A 332 -8.23 30.73 29.34
N SER A 333 -9.44 30.59 28.77
CA SER A 333 -10.71 30.72 29.50
C SER A 333 -11.72 29.67 29.00
N PRO A 334 -11.76 28.47 29.60
CA PRO A 334 -12.68 27.39 29.20
C PRO A 334 -14.18 27.74 29.34
N ALA A 335 -14.52 28.78 30.09
CA ALA A 335 -15.88 29.28 30.21
C ALA A 335 -16.32 30.17 29.00
N ASN A 336 -15.42 30.45 28.06
CA ASN A 336 -15.73 31.29 26.88
C ASN A 336 -16.48 30.46 25.82
N GLU A 337 -17.83 30.48 25.91
CA GLU A 337 -18.71 29.77 24.97
C GLU A 337 -18.60 30.31 23.54
N GLU A 338 -18.31 31.58 23.33
CA GLU A 338 -18.13 32.17 21.99
C GLU A 338 -16.89 31.56 21.32
N ALA A 339 -15.78 31.48 22.05
CA ALA A 339 -14.56 30.84 21.56
C ALA A 339 -14.79 29.36 21.22
N LEU A 340 -15.49 28.61 22.08
CA LEU A 340 -15.83 27.21 21.82
C LEU A 340 -16.70 27.06 20.57
N ASN A 341 -17.69 27.92 20.38
CA ASN A 341 -18.54 27.88 19.19
C ASN A 341 -17.77 28.17 17.89
N LEU A 342 -16.82 29.12 17.94
CA LEU A 342 -15.92 29.39 16.80
C LEU A 342 -15.02 28.18 16.50
N VAL A 343 -14.46 27.51 17.52
CA VAL A 343 -13.70 26.28 17.34
C VAL A 343 -14.55 25.22 16.64
N LYS A 344 -15.74 24.92 17.15
CA LYS A 344 -16.65 23.92 16.56
C LYS A 344 -17.06 24.25 15.12
N THR A 345 -17.23 25.52 14.81
CA THR A 345 -17.61 25.97 13.45
C THR A 345 -16.48 25.78 12.44
N TYR A 346 -15.24 26.01 12.86
CA TYR A 346 -14.07 26.04 11.99
C TYR A 346 -13.05 24.92 12.25
N GLU A 347 -13.33 23.95 13.14
CA GLU A 347 -12.40 22.89 13.53
C GLU A 347 -11.77 22.13 12.35
N LYS A 348 -12.55 21.87 11.29
CA LYS A 348 -12.09 21.19 10.07
C LYS A 348 -10.98 21.94 9.30
N TYR A 349 -10.70 23.19 9.68
CA TYR A 349 -9.64 24.01 9.09
C TYR A 349 -8.43 24.18 10.02
N LEU A 350 -8.45 23.64 11.25
CA LEU A 350 -7.33 23.75 12.21
C LEU A 350 -5.99 23.28 11.62
N GLY A 351 -6.00 22.17 10.88
CA GLY A 351 -4.80 21.66 10.21
C GLY A 351 -4.15 22.66 9.27
N TYR A 352 -4.94 23.50 8.60
CA TYR A 352 -4.42 24.55 7.71
C TYR A 352 -3.70 25.66 8.48
N ALA A 353 -4.11 25.98 9.71
CA ALA A 353 -3.37 26.90 10.58
C ALA A 353 -2.02 26.29 11.04
N LEU A 354 -1.96 24.97 11.19
CA LEU A 354 -0.70 24.29 11.51
C LEU A 354 0.32 24.36 10.35
N LEU A 355 -0.12 24.36 9.10
CA LEU A 355 0.77 24.64 7.96
C LEU A 355 1.38 26.03 8.06
N LEU A 356 0.59 27.04 8.42
CA LEU A 356 1.06 28.40 8.56
C LEU A 356 2.12 28.55 9.65
N LYS A 357 2.00 27.80 10.75
CA LYS A 357 3.02 27.79 11.84
C LYS A 357 4.41 27.34 11.42
N ARG A 358 4.58 26.73 10.27
CA ARG A 358 5.89 26.43 9.70
C ARG A 358 6.64 27.68 9.25
N HIS A 359 5.91 28.72 8.89
CA HIS A 359 6.45 29.95 8.31
C HIS A 359 6.50 31.12 9.31
N VAL A 360 5.62 31.09 10.33
CA VAL A 360 5.50 32.17 11.33
C VAL A 360 5.45 31.60 12.75
N PRO A 361 6.08 32.25 13.73
CA PRO A 361 6.01 31.85 15.13
C PRO A 361 4.59 31.97 15.71
N SER A 362 3.87 33.04 15.33
CA SER A 362 2.51 33.34 15.80
C SER A 362 1.55 33.40 14.61
N VAL A 363 0.46 32.64 14.69
CA VAL A 363 -0.59 32.61 13.65
C VAL A 363 -1.31 33.96 13.53
N LYS A 364 -1.39 34.75 14.63
CA LYS A 364 -2.03 36.05 14.64
C LYS A 364 -1.31 37.07 13.77
N ASP A 365 0.02 36.98 13.70
CA ASP A 365 0.89 37.99 13.07
C ASP A 365 1.21 37.64 11.60
N ALA A 366 0.56 36.61 11.07
CA ALA A 366 0.79 36.15 9.70
C ALA A 366 0.36 37.17 8.66
N THR A 367 1.28 37.45 7.74
CA THR A 367 1.03 38.35 6.61
C THR A 367 0.35 37.60 5.45
N ALA A 368 -0.16 38.36 4.47
CA ALA A 368 -0.69 37.78 3.23
C ALA A 368 0.37 36.93 2.49
N PHE A 369 1.65 37.31 2.57
CA PHE A 369 2.76 36.57 1.98
C PHE A 369 2.97 35.22 2.68
N ASP A 370 2.91 35.16 4.01
CA ASP A 370 3.06 33.91 4.78
C ASP A 370 1.90 32.95 4.49
N ILE A 371 0.68 33.49 4.38
CA ILE A 371 -0.50 32.70 4.03
C ILE A 371 -0.35 32.09 2.62
N GLN A 372 0.12 32.89 1.65
CA GLN A 372 0.35 32.42 0.29
C GLN A 372 1.41 31.32 0.26
N ARG A 373 2.53 31.51 0.97
CA ARG A 373 3.60 30.54 1.07
C ARG A 373 3.14 29.21 1.71
N ALA A 374 2.36 29.30 2.78
CA ALA A 374 1.76 28.11 3.41
C ALA A 374 0.75 27.39 2.49
N ALA A 375 0.05 28.13 1.62
CA ALA A 375 -0.83 27.53 0.63
C ALA A 375 -0.05 26.83 -0.51
N GLU A 376 1.11 27.33 -0.87
CA GLU A 376 2.02 26.69 -1.84
C GLU A 376 2.62 25.39 -1.31
N ASP A 377 2.82 25.24 0.02
CA ASP A 377 3.23 23.96 0.63
C ASP A 377 2.23 22.82 0.38
N LEU A 378 0.99 23.12 -0.01
CA LEU A 378 -0.01 22.11 -0.40
C LEU A 378 0.34 21.39 -1.71
N ILE A 379 1.26 21.94 -2.51
CA ILE A 379 1.64 21.36 -3.80
C ILE A 379 2.62 20.19 -3.57
N PRO A 380 2.22 18.96 -3.84
CA PRO A 380 3.13 17.83 -3.74
C PRO A 380 4.12 17.83 -4.91
N ASN A 381 5.10 16.92 -4.90
CA ASN A 381 6.03 16.77 -6.02
C ASN A 381 5.31 16.19 -7.25
N VAL A 382 4.75 17.08 -8.09
CA VAL A 382 3.94 16.71 -9.26
C VAL A 382 4.67 15.77 -10.22
N PRO A 383 5.93 16.00 -10.64
CA PRO A 383 6.65 15.08 -11.53
C PRO A 383 6.73 13.65 -11.01
N VAL A 384 7.05 13.47 -9.73
CA VAL A 384 7.17 12.12 -9.12
C VAL A 384 5.82 11.41 -9.15
N ILE A 385 4.74 12.08 -8.73
CA ILE A 385 3.41 11.49 -8.67
C ILE A 385 2.90 11.16 -10.08
N PHE A 386 3.09 12.08 -11.02
CA PHE A 386 2.70 11.94 -12.42
C PHE A 386 3.32 10.69 -13.05
N TRP A 387 4.63 10.51 -12.92
CA TRP A 387 5.33 9.37 -13.52
C TRP A 387 5.06 8.07 -12.78
N CYS A 388 5.02 8.07 -11.45
CA CYS A 388 4.70 6.87 -10.67
C CYS A 388 3.31 6.33 -11.02
N PHE A 389 2.32 7.20 -11.21
CA PHE A 389 0.99 6.77 -11.64
C PHE A 389 1.03 6.07 -13.00
N ARG A 390 1.74 6.63 -13.97
CA ARG A 390 1.85 6.05 -15.32
C ARG A 390 2.61 4.75 -15.34
N ILE A 391 3.67 4.64 -14.56
CA ILE A 391 4.41 3.38 -14.37
C ILE A 391 3.48 2.31 -13.78
N MET A 392 2.74 2.63 -12.73
CA MET A 392 1.79 1.71 -12.10
C MET A 392 0.75 1.19 -13.10
N VAL A 393 0.09 2.10 -13.82
CA VAL A 393 -0.94 1.76 -14.81
C VAL A 393 -0.35 0.98 -15.98
N GLY A 394 0.80 1.41 -16.52
CA GLY A 394 1.51 0.71 -17.60
C GLY A 394 1.89 -0.72 -17.22
N CYS A 395 2.41 -0.93 -16.01
CA CYS A 395 2.70 -2.27 -15.48
C CYS A 395 1.42 -3.11 -15.35
N GLY A 396 0.30 -2.51 -14.90
CA GLY A 396 -0.98 -3.20 -14.80
C GLY A 396 -1.47 -3.74 -16.15
N PHE A 397 -1.46 -2.92 -17.19
CA PHE A 397 -1.82 -3.36 -18.54
C PHE A 397 -0.84 -4.36 -19.14
N ALA A 398 0.47 -4.21 -18.88
CA ALA A 398 1.47 -5.17 -19.33
C ALA A 398 1.26 -6.55 -18.65
N LEU A 399 0.93 -6.57 -17.36
CA LEU A 399 0.60 -7.80 -16.62
C LEU A 399 -0.70 -8.42 -17.14
N LEU A 400 -1.73 -7.62 -17.42
CA LEU A 400 -2.98 -8.12 -18.03
C LEU A 400 -2.71 -8.82 -19.37
N LEU A 401 -1.95 -8.19 -20.25
CA LEU A 401 -1.58 -8.79 -21.55
C LEU A 401 -0.76 -10.07 -21.35
N PHE A 402 0.21 -10.05 -20.43
CA PHE A 402 1.04 -11.20 -20.11
C PHE A 402 0.21 -12.38 -19.62
N PHE A 403 -0.70 -12.16 -18.67
CA PHE A 403 -1.55 -13.22 -18.13
C PHE A 403 -2.60 -13.70 -19.13
N ALA A 404 -3.14 -12.82 -19.96
CA ALA A 404 -4.07 -13.21 -21.04
C ALA A 404 -3.38 -14.15 -22.05
N LEU A 405 -2.16 -13.82 -22.47
CA LEU A 405 -1.38 -14.68 -23.36
C LEU A 405 -0.97 -15.99 -22.69
N THR A 406 -0.49 -15.92 -21.44
CA THR A 406 -0.09 -17.12 -20.68
C THR A 406 -1.27 -18.08 -20.48
N ALA A 407 -2.40 -17.58 -19.98
CA ALA A 407 -3.61 -18.38 -19.79
C ALA A 407 -4.08 -19.00 -21.09
N ARG A 408 -4.14 -18.22 -22.19
CA ARG A 408 -4.51 -18.74 -23.51
C ARG A 408 -3.64 -19.93 -23.95
N TRP A 409 -2.32 -19.81 -23.82
CA TRP A 409 -1.42 -20.90 -24.25
C TRP A 409 -1.38 -22.06 -23.28
N VAL A 410 -1.56 -21.84 -21.97
CA VAL A 410 -1.72 -22.89 -20.97
C VAL A 410 -2.99 -23.70 -21.24
N TRP A 411 -4.13 -23.04 -21.44
CA TRP A 411 -5.43 -23.71 -21.72
C TRP A 411 -5.44 -24.49 -23.05
N ARG A 412 -4.58 -24.11 -24.01
CA ARG A 412 -4.42 -24.79 -25.30
C ARG A 412 -3.26 -25.78 -25.32
N ASP A 413 -2.55 -25.95 -24.23
CA ASP A 413 -1.34 -26.79 -24.11
C ASP A 413 -0.26 -26.50 -25.15
N THR A 414 -0.11 -25.23 -25.54
CA THR A 414 0.83 -24.78 -26.61
C THR A 414 1.96 -23.89 -26.07
N LEU A 415 2.01 -23.64 -24.76
CA LEU A 415 2.97 -22.71 -24.15
C LEU A 415 4.44 -23.13 -24.36
N TYR A 416 4.74 -24.43 -24.32
CA TYR A 416 6.09 -24.96 -24.54
C TYR A 416 6.61 -24.78 -25.97
N GLN A 417 5.74 -24.51 -26.92
CA GLN A 417 6.11 -24.15 -28.30
C GLN A 417 6.56 -22.69 -28.45
N LYS A 418 6.63 -21.94 -27.36
CA LYS A 418 6.94 -20.50 -27.32
C LYS A 418 8.22 -20.20 -26.54
N PRO A 419 9.41 -20.61 -27.03
CA PRO A 419 10.66 -20.51 -26.25
C PRO A 419 11.07 -19.09 -25.88
N LEU A 420 10.79 -18.10 -26.73
CA LEU A 420 11.03 -16.69 -26.43
C LEU A 420 10.15 -16.21 -25.27
N PHE A 421 8.88 -16.59 -25.27
CA PHE A 421 7.95 -16.24 -24.20
C PHE A 421 8.32 -16.92 -22.88
N LEU A 422 8.73 -18.19 -22.90
CA LEU A 422 9.26 -18.87 -21.72
C LEU A 422 10.43 -18.10 -21.11
N SER A 423 11.36 -17.64 -21.98
CA SER A 423 12.53 -16.88 -21.52
C SER A 423 12.17 -15.51 -20.96
N PHE A 424 11.29 -14.76 -21.63
CA PHE A 424 10.83 -13.46 -21.16
C PHE A 424 9.98 -13.57 -19.88
N GLY A 425 9.07 -14.55 -19.84
CA GLY A 425 8.15 -14.73 -18.73
C GLY A 425 8.84 -15.12 -17.41
N THR A 426 10.05 -15.70 -17.44
CA THR A 426 10.83 -15.93 -16.22
C THR A 426 11.24 -14.64 -15.51
N TRP A 427 11.17 -13.49 -16.19
CA TRP A 427 11.52 -12.17 -15.67
C TRP A 427 10.32 -11.28 -15.39
N ILE A 428 9.10 -11.83 -15.40
CA ILE A 428 7.88 -11.05 -15.17
C ILE A 428 7.71 -10.64 -13.68
N TRP A 429 8.33 -11.39 -12.77
CA TRP A 429 8.13 -11.25 -11.34
C TRP A 429 8.41 -9.84 -10.76
N PRO A 430 9.34 -8.99 -11.25
CA PRO A 430 9.55 -7.67 -10.68
C PRO A 430 8.43 -6.67 -11.01
N LEU A 431 7.66 -6.92 -12.07
CA LEU A 431 6.70 -5.96 -12.60
C LEU A 431 5.57 -5.61 -11.62
N PRO A 432 4.93 -6.57 -10.90
CA PRO A 432 3.92 -6.23 -9.91
C PRO A 432 4.49 -5.49 -8.70
N TRP A 433 5.75 -5.72 -8.30
CA TRP A 433 6.40 -4.92 -7.26
C TRP A 433 6.65 -3.48 -7.72
N LEU A 434 7.14 -3.29 -8.94
CA LEU A 434 7.31 -1.96 -9.53
C LEU A 434 5.98 -1.19 -9.56
N ALA A 435 4.89 -1.85 -9.97
CA ALA A 435 3.56 -1.28 -9.94
C ALA A 435 3.13 -0.89 -8.52
N SER A 436 3.32 -1.80 -7.55
CA SER A 436 2.92 -1.60 -6.15
C SER A 436 3.71 -0.47 -5.49
N PHE A 437 5.02 -0.41 -5.67
CA PHE A 437 5.86 0.69 -5.16
C PHE A 437 5.48 2.03 -5.76
N SER A 438 5.26 2.07 -7.07
CA SER A 438 4.77 3.27 -7.74
C SER A 438 3.40 3.71 -7.20
N GLY A 439 2.50 2.76 -6.97
CA GLY A 439 1.19 3.01 -6.36
C GLY A 439 1.28 3.58 -4.94
N TRP A 440 2.17 3.04 -4.10
CA TRP A 440 2.42 3.58 -2.76
C TRP A 440 3.02 4.98 -2.79
N ILE A 441 3.94 5.27 -3.70
CA ILE A 441 4.47 6.63 -3.89
C ILE A 441 3.32 7.59 -4.27
N VAL A 442 2.45 7.22 -5.19
CA VAL A 442 1.26 8.03 -5.54
C VAL A 442 0.36 8.24 -4.31
N ALA A 443 0.10 7.20 -3.53
CA ALA A 443 -0.78 7.26 -2.38
C ALA A 443 -0.22 8.17 -1.27
N GLU A 444 1.03 7.94 -0.85
CA GLU A 444 1.60 8.52 0.36
C GLU A 444 2.37 9.83 0.09
N HIS A 445 3.14 9.89 -1.00
CA HIS A 445 3.79 11.13 -1.40
C HIS A 445 2.78 12.14 -1.97
N GLY A 446 1.73 11.65 -2.65
CA GLY A 446 0.62 12.47 -3.12
C GLY A 446 -0.28 13.02 -2.01
N ARG A 447 -0.17 12.53 -0.78
CA ARG A 447 -0.85 13.09 0.40
C ARG A 447 -0.07 14.25 1.03
N GLN A 448 1.23 14.39 0.76
CA GLN A 448 2.01 15.45 1.36
C GLN A 448 1.43 16.85 1.03
N PRO A 449 1.50 17.81 1.98
CA PRO A 449 2.30 17.83 3.23
C PRO A 449 1.65 17.16 4.44
N TRP A 450 0.59 16.40 4.26
CA TRP A 450 -0.22 15.85 5.34
C TRP A 450 0.24 14.47 5.81
N ALA A 451 0.34 14.26 7.13
CA ALA A 451 0.33 12.93 7.74
C ALA A 451 -1.11 12.38 7.78
N ILE A 452 -2.07 13.25 8.11
CA ILE A 452 -3.52 12.97 8.03
C ILE A 452 -4.13 14.10 7.20
N ASP A 453 -4.81 13.74 6.12
CA ASP A 453 -5.29 14.72 5.14
C ASP A 453 -6.09 15.85 5.80
N LYS A 454 -5.68 17.09 5.59
CA LYS A 454 -6.30 18.33 6.10
C LYS A 454 -6.31 18.50 7.64
N ILE A 455 -5.83 17.51 8.41
CA ILE A 455 -5.85 17.53 9.87
C ILE A 455 -4.46 17.76 10.45
N LEU A 456 -3.48 16.93 10.08
CA LEU A 456 -2.15 16.98 10.68
C LEU A 456 -1.07 17.06 9.62
N PRO A 457 -0.31 18.17 9.53
CA PRO A 457 0.89 18.23 8.70
C PRO A 457 1.97 17.25 9.20
N THR A 458 2.72 16.66 8.28
CA THR A 458 3.70 15.61 8.57
C THR A 458 4.77 16.06 9.57
N HIS A 459 5.25 17.29 9.48
CA HIS A 459 6.30 17.80 10.36
C HIS A 459 5.85 17.99 11.82
N TYR A 460 4.54 18.08 12.09
CA TYR A 460 3.98 18.14 13.46
C TYR A 460 3.64 16.77 14.03
N GLY A 461 3.66 15.71 13.23
CA GLY A 461 3.48 14.35 13.71
C GLY A 461 4.75 13.69 14.24
N ALA A 462 5.92 14.19 13.82
CA ALA A 462 7.21 13.62 14.17
C ALA A 462 7.62 13.92 15.61
N SER A 463 8.34 12.99 16.24
CA SER A 463 8.94 13.16 17.56
C SER A 463 10.08 14.17 17.54
N THR A 464 10.33 14.84 18.68
CA THR A 464 11.47 15.76 18.86
C THR A 464 12.78 14.99 19.15
N LEU A 465 13.22 14.20 18.17
CA LEU A 465 14.46 13.45 18.27
C LEU A 465 15.63 14.23 17.64
N PRO A 466 16.87 14.10 18.17
CA PRO A 466 18.04 14.61 17.49
C PRO A 466 18.22 13.96 16.11
N ALA A 467 18.57 14.75 15.08
CA ALA A 467 18.77 14.24 13.72
C ALA A 467 19.82 13.10 13.66
N SER A 468 20.88 13.18 14.48
CA SER A 468 21.90 12.14 14.59
C SER A 468 21.33 10.79 15.06
N PHE A 469 20.37 10.80 15.98
CA PHE A 469 19.71 9.59 16.46
C PHE A 469 18.85 8.96 15.35
N VAL A 470 18.11 9.76 14.60
CA VAL A 470 17.29 9.27 13.47
C VAL A 470 18.19 8.69 12.37
N VAL A 471 19.33 9.33 12.06
CA VAL A 471 20.31 8.76 11.11
C VAL A 471 20.85 7.43 11.61
N PHE A 472 21.20 7.33 12.89
CA PHE A 472 21.69 6.08 13.48
C PHE A 472 20.67 4.95 13.34
N THR A 473 19.42 5.20 13.71
CA THR A 473 18.35 4.19 13.58
C THR A 473 18.02 3.85 12.12
N LEU A 474 18.06 4.83 11.21
CA LEU A 474 17.89 4.59 9.78
C LEU A 474 18.98 3.66 9.23
N CYS A 475 20.24 3.92 9.55
CA CYS A 475 21.35 3.05 9.15
C CYS A 475 21.20 1.63 9.74
N GLY A 476 20.76 1.53 11.01
CA GLY A 476 20.46 0.25 11.66
C GLY A 476 19.36 -0.54 10.95
N PHE A 477 18.26 0.09 10.59
CA PHE A 477 17.18 -0.55 9.82
C PHE A 477 17.64 -0.97 8.42
N ILE A 478 18.38 -0.13 7.70
CA ILE A 478 18.89 -0.48 6.37
C ILE A 478 19.79 -1.71 6.47
N LEU A 479 20.69 -1.77 7.46
CA LEU A 479 21.58 -2.91 7.64
C LEU A 479 20.81 -4.18 8.00
N LEU A 480 19.90 -4.12 8.98
CA LEU A 480 19.07 -5.24 9.40
C LEU A 480 18.26 -5.80 8.22
N TYR A 481 17.62 -4.91 7.49
CA TYR A 481 16.76 -5.30 6.36
C TYR A 481 17.59 -5.84 5.19
N ALA A 482 18.77 -5.30 4.93
CA ALA A 482 19.67 -5.86 3.92
C ALA A 482 20.06 -7.31 4.25
N VAL A 483 20.35 -7.62 5.52
CA VAL A 483 20.64 -8.98 5.98
C VAL A 483 19.41 -9.88 5.78
N LEU A 484 18.23 -9.44 6.20
CA LEU A 484 17.00 -10.22 6.02
C LEU A 484 16.69 -10.49 4.54
N LEU A 485 16.89 -9.51 3.66
CA LEU A 485 16.70 -9.70 2.21
C LEU A 485 17.69 -10.72 1.63
N VAL A 486 18.96 -10.64 2.02
CA VAL A 486 19.95 -11.61 1.57
C VAL A 486 19.59 -13.02 2.01
N VAL A 487 19.14 -13.19 3.25
CA VAL A 487 18.69 -14.49 3.79
C VAL A 487 17.45 -14.99 3.03
N ASP A 488 16.45 -14.14 2.81
CA ASP A 488 15.24 -14.47 2.07
C ASP A 488 15.56 -14.93 0.65
N VAL A 489 16.28 -14.11 -0.11
CA VAL A 489 16.66 -14.42 -1.49
C VAL A 489 17.50 -15.69 -1.57
N PHE A 490 18.44 -15.87 -0.63
CA PHE A 490 19.25 -17.10 -0.56
C PHE A 490 18.38 -18.35 -0.34
N LEU A 491 17.47 -18.31 0.63
CA LEU A 491 16.58 -19.43 0.93
C LEU A 491 15.61 -19.70 -0.23
N MET A 492 14.99 -18.65 -0.78
CA MET A 492 14.11 -18.76 -1.94
C MET A 492 14.83 -19.44 -3.12
N LEU A 493 15.99 -18.92 -3.51
CA LEU A 493 16.78 -19.47 -4.61
C LEU A 493 17.25 -20.91 -4.34
N LYS A 494 17.64 -21.21 -3.09
CA LYS A 494 18.04 -22.56 -2.68
C LYS A 494 16.90 -23.55 -2.92
N TYR A 495 15.71 -23.28 -2.39
CA TYR A 495 14.60 -24.22 -2.50
C TYR A 495 13.99 -24.28 -3.91
N ILE A 496 14.01 -23.17 -4.67
CA ILE A 496 13.65 -23.18 -6.10
C ILE A 496 14.62 -24.07 -6.90
N LYS A 497 15.93 -24.02 -6.61
CA LYS A 497 16.93 -24.88 -7.28
C LYS A 497 16.82 -26.35 -6.89
N LEU A 498 16.56 -26.66 -5.62
CA LEU A 498 16.33 -28.02 -5.12
C LEU A 498 15.05 -28.62 -5.74
N GLY A 499 14.00 -27.82 -5.82
CA GLY A 499 12.74 -28.18 -6.48
C GLY A 499 11.75 -28.91 -5.56
N PRO A 500 10.54 -29.19 -6.08
CA PRO A 500 9.44 -29.78 -5.33
C PRO A 500 9.72 -31.21 -4.80
N ASP A 501 10.57 -31.98 -5.48
CA ASP A 501 10.91 -33.35 -5.05
C ASP A 501 11.61 -33.36 -3.71
N TYR A 502 12.57 -32.47 -3.52
CA TYR A 502 13.32 -32.34 -2.28
C TYR A 502 12.45 -31.94 -1.09
N VAL A 503 11.45 -31.09 -1.32
CA VAL A 503 10.55 -30.60 -0.27
C VAL A 503 9.51 -31.64 0.13
N ALA A 504 9.07 -32.49 -0.82
CA ALA A 504 8.09 -33.53 -0.56
C ALA A 504 8.70 -34.72 0.24
N ASP A 505 9.94 -35.02 -0.04
CA ASP A 505 10.66 -36.18 0.55
C ASP A 505 12.10 -35.75 0.84
N PRO A 506 12.36 -35.03 1.95
CA PRO A 506 13.73 -34.68 2.32
C PRO A 506 14.49 -35.97 2.57
N ALA A 507 15.52 -36.26 1.75
CA ALA A 507 16.39 -37.40 1.93
C ALA A 507 16.82 -37.49 3.41
N PRO A 508 16.81 -38.66 4.06
CA PRO A 508 17.25 -38.79 5.43
C PRO A 508 18.65 -38.18 5.55
N SER A 509 18.79 -37.23 6.49
CA SER A 509 20.09 -36.64 6.79
C SER A 509 21.10 -37.79 6.94
N GLN A 510 22.13 -37.82 6.10
CA GLN A 510 23.26 -38.71 6.32
C GLN A 510 23.85 -38.32 7.67
N THR A 511 23.39 -38.97 8.72
CA THR A 511 24.06 -38.97 9.99
C THR A 511 25.47 -39.51 9.71
N HIS A 512 26.46 -38.66 9.95
CA HIS A 512 27.86 -39.03 9.92
C HIS A 512 28.02 -40.36 10.68
N GLN A 513 28.16 -41.46 9.96
CA GLN A 513 28.82 -42.63 10.47
C GLN A 513 30.31 -42.30 10.53
N THR A 514 30.74 -41.76 11.65
CA THR A 514 32.13 -41.82 12.08
C THR A 514 32.28 -43.16 12.80
N SER A 515 32.78 -44.13 12.10
CA SER A 515 33.45 -45.28 12.68
C SER A 515 34.92 -44.97 12.95
#